data_5ba348f28a673bbdb725780355c872b7
#
_entry.id   5ba348f28a673bbdb725780355c872b7
#
_cell.length_a   1.000
_cell.length_b   1.000
_cell.length_c   1.000
_cell.angle_alpha   90.00
_cell.angle_beta   90.00
_cell.angle_gamma   90.00
#
_symmetry.space_group_name_H-M   'P 1'
#
loop_
_entity.id
_entity.type
_entity.pdbx_description
1 polymer ?
#
loop_
_entity_poly.entity_id
_entity_poly.type
_entity_poly.pdbx_seq_one_letter_code
_entity_poly.pdbx_strand_id
1 'polypeptide(L)'
;MSAVNLAGSTSLSSLAGSLRVAPGAPLPQALHSSRPDWAPRLARGQTASALPGLMASLFNLCSHAHRLCAQLAIDAAAPGLLPAPQQVAQRLRTETAQEHVRRIGLDWPRLLAAEPGAAATAWADDAHAALQRCPLLLPASSLPADPWSVTLTWLQDQLLQMPATTWLRAWQACGADWLHDWSHRHKGWLAALVRAARAADSAAPLDPASALRAHARASNVRTLSAAMTGEAGFALHPLWQGASAHTGSWTRLNDPSADLPLTPWALLGSRIAELIRLCQPDEPGQIGAGWLSFGSLNTGPHQGLAWVEMARGLLVHQVEIDASVGDAPARVAACRVLAPTEWNFHPQGVVARRIAALDKGQPAEDTERRVRLLMAAFDPCVPFEVKHTVPADQEVQHA
;
A
#
# COMPACT_ATOMS: atom_id res chain seq x y z
N MET A 1 48.14 -20.56 0.04
CA MET A 1 47.23 -19.60 -0.61
C MET A 1 45.91 -19.67 0.16
N SER A 2 45.69 -18.70 1.03
CA SER A 2 44.55 -18.66 1.95
C SER A 2 43.32 -18.13 1.24
N ALA A 3 42.21 -18.90 1.29
CA ALA A 3 40.90 -18.48 0.82
C ALA A 3 40.35 -17.40 1.77
N VAL A 4 40.18 -16.19 1.27
CA VAL A 4 39.50 -15.11 1.97
C VAL A 4 38.00 -15.42 1.95
N ASN A 5 37.47 -15.69 3.14
CA ASN A 5 36.04 -15.93 3.39
C ASN A 5 35.34 -14.60 3.36
N LEU A 6 34.66 -14.26 2.26
CA LEU A 6 33.75 -13.09 2.13
C LEU A 6 32.42 -13.42 2.81
N ALA A 7 32.41 -13.47 4.14
CA ALA A 7 31.21 -13.43 4.96
C ALA A 7 30.81 -11.97 5.17
N GLY A 8 29.75 -11.50 4.50
CA GLY A 8 29.23 -10.15 4.73
C GLY A 8 28.40 -9.56 3.61
N SER A 9 27.64 -10.34 2.85
CA SER A 9 26.55 -9.76 2.04
C SER A 9 25.36 -9.48 2.95
N THR A 10 25.37 -8.31 3.61
CA THR A 10 24.15 -7.73 4.17
C THR A 10 23.22 -7.53 2.98
N SER A 11 22.21 -8.39 2.81
CA SER A 11 21.32 -8.30 1.66
C SER A 11 20.58 -6.95 1.73
N LEU A 12 20.32 -6.30 0.59
CA LEU A 12 19.56 -5.04 0.51
C LEU A 12 18.19 -5.15 1.21
N SER A 13 17.64 -6.36 1.31
CA SER A 13 16.43 -6.67 2.09
C SER A 13 16.59 -6.37 3.59
N SER A 14 17.79 -6.48 4.16
CA SER A 14 18.04 -6.15 5.58
C SER A 14 17.92 -4.65 5.86
N LEU A 15 18.18 -3.79 4.88
CA LEU A 15 18.07 -2.34 5.01
C LEU A 15 16.61 -1.85 4.99
N ALA A 16 15.72 -2.55 4.30
CA ALA A 16 14.31 -2.22 4.23
C ALA A 16 13.54 -2.63 5.49
N GLY A 17 14.08 -3.56 6.28
CA GLY A 17 13.40 -4.22 7.39
C GLY A 17 12.39 -5.26 6.91
N SER A 18 11.68 -5.86 7.87
CA SER A 18 10.67 -6.89 7.63
C SER A 18 9.55 -6.82 8.66
N LEU A 19 8.45 -7.53 8.40
CA LEU A 19 7.39 -7.80 9.36
C LEU A 19 7.57 -9.22 9.91
N ARG A 20 7.52 -9.35 11.23
CA ARG A 20 7.47 -10.64 11.91
C ARG A 20 6.08 -10.86 12.46
N VAL A 21 5.46 -11.95 12.03
CA VAL A 21 4.08 -12.31 12.32
C VAL A 21 4.05 -13.51 13.26
N ALA A 22 3.39 -13.36 14.42
CA ALA A 22 3.25 -14.41 15.43
C ALA A 22 1.75 -14.71 15.69
N PRO A 23 1.13 -15.63 14.93
CA PRO A 23 -0.28 -15.96 15.05
C PRO A 23 -0.67 -16.40 16.47
N GLY A 24 -1.78 -15.87 16.98
CA GLY A 24 -2.29 -16.17 18.31
C GLY A 24 -1.46 -15.59 19.47
N ALA A 25 -0.37 -14.86 19.20
CA ALA A 25 0.34 -14.13 20.26
C ALA A 25 -0.48 -12.91 20.70
N PRO A 26 -0.41 -12.52 22.00
CA PRO A 26 -1.11 -11.33 22.46
C PRO A 26 -0.52 -10.06 21.85
N LEU A 27 -1.30 -8.98 21.83
CA LEU A 27 -0.82 -7.65 21.47
C LEU A 27 0.17 -7.10 22.52
N PRO A 28 1.22 -6.40 22.11
CA PRO A 28 1.61 -6.05 20.75
C PRO A 28 2.49 -7.10 20.05
N GLN A 29 2.72 -8.28 20.65
CA GLN A 29 3.68 -9.29 20.15
C GLN A 29 3.21 -10.02 18.89
N ALA A 30 1.93 -9.95 18.54
CA ALA A 30 1.36 -10.62 17.35
C ALA A 30 2.00 -10.12 16.03
N LEU A 31 2.44 -8.87 16.01
CA LEU A 31 3.05 -8.25 14.83
C LEU A 31 4.18 -7.32 15.24
N HIS A 32 5.36 -7.54 14.70
CA HIS A 32 6.52 -6.69 14.92
C HIS A 32 7.11 -6.21 13.60
N SER A 33 7.38 -4.91 13.48
CA SER A 33 8.06 -4.31 12.34
C SER A 33 9.50 -3.96 12.72
N SER A 34 10.46 -4.39 11.90
CA SER A 34 11.86 -3.99 12.01
C SER A 34 12.23 -2.85 11.04
N ARG A 35 11.24 -2.20 10.43
CA ARG A 35 11.47 -1.10 9.48
C ARG A 35 12.17 0.08 10.18
N PRO A 36 13.32 0.51 9.67
CA PRO A 36 13.99 1.69 10.21
C PRO A 36 13.37 2.97 9.66
N ASP A 37 13.35 4.02 10.48
CA ASP A 37 12.99 5.37 10.04
C ASP A 37 14.21 6.06 9.41
N TRP A 38 14.41 5.84 8.10
CA TRP A 38 15.54 6.40 7.37
C TRP A 38 15.35 7.87 6.98
N ALA A 39 14.10 8.31 6.78
CA ALA A 39 13.82 9.63 6.23
C ALA A 39 14.44 10.77 7.06
N PRO A 40 14.26 10.84 8.40
CA PRO A 40 14.87 11.89 9.21
C PRO A 40 16.40 11.89 9.17
N ARG A 41 16.99 10.69 9.11
CA ARG A 41 18.46 10.53 9.14
C ARG A 41 19.13 10.94 7.85
N LEU A 42 18.55 10.53 6.70
CA LEU A 42 19.14 10.73 5.39
C LEU A 42 18.80 12.09 4.78
N ALA A 43 17.64 12.67 5.14
CA ALA A 43 17.19 13.95 4.60
C ALA A 43 17.84 15.16 5.28
N ARG A 44 18.16 15.07 6.57
CA ARG A 44 18.68 16.20 7.33
C ARG A 44 19.98 16.74 6.74
N GLY A 45 20.05 18.06 6.52
CA GLY A 45 21.18 18.76 5.95
C GLY A 45 21.32 18.65 4.41
N GLN A 46 20.50 17.82 3.75
CA GLN A 46 20.44 17.76 2.29
C GLN A 46 19.90 19.08 1.72
N THR A 47 20.24 19.41 0.49
CA THR A 47 19.57 20.54 -0.18
C THR A 47 18.11 20.22 -0.44
N ALA A 48 17.23 21.21 -0.33
CA ALA A 48 15.80 21.03 -0.59
C ALA A 48 15.54 20.43 -1.98
N SER A 49 16.35 20.82 -2.99
CA SER A 49 16.24 20.30 -4.37
C SER A 49 16.61 18.82 -4.51
N ALA A 50 17.46 18.28 -3.63
CA ALA A 50 17.84 16.86 -3.65
C ALA A 50 16.81 15.94 -2.98
N LEU A 51 16.00 16.48 -2.03
CA LEU A 51 15.10 15.67 -1.24
C LEU A 51 14.09 14.83 -2.04
N PRO A 52 13.42 15.34 -3.09
CA PRO A 52 12.48 14.52 -3.86
C PRO A 52 13.15 13.33 -4.54
N GLY A 53 14.38 13.50 -5.05
CA GLY A 53 15.18 12.42 -5.62
C GLY A 53 15.59 11.38 -4.59
N LEU A 54 16.04 11.84 -3.42
CA LEU A 54 16.41 10.97 -2.30
C LEU A 54 15.22 10.11 -1.83
N MET A 55 14.04 10.71 -1.64
CA MET A 55 12.83 9.99 -1.23
C MET A 55 12.42 8.95 -2.27
N ALA A 56 12.50 9.28 -3.56
CA ALA A 56 12.20 8.32 -4.63
C ALA A 56 13.17 7.13 -4.65
N SER A 57 14.43 7.34 -4.36
CA SER A 57 15.45 6.28 -4.32
C SER A 57 15.31 5.40 -3.08
N LEU A 58 14.96 6.00 -1.94
CA LEU A 58 14.77 5.29 -0.67
C LEU A 58 13.52 4.39 -0.70
N PHE A 59 12.47 4.82 -1.37
CA PHE A 59 11.17 4.15 -1.45
C PHE A 59 10.85 3.72 -2.89
N ASN A 60 11.68 2.87 -3.48
CA ASN A 60 11.67 2.53 -4.90
C ASN A 60 10.36 1.89 -5.41
N LEU A 61 9.61 1.16 -4.57
CA LEU A 61 8.32 0.54 -4.94
C LEU A 61 7.21 1.57 -5.21
N CYS A 62 7.31 2.78 -4.65
CA CYS A 62 6.36 3.88 -4.80
C CYS A 62 7.11 5.20 -5.01
N SER A 63 8.12 5.15 -5.84
CA SER A 63 9.13 6.20 -6.02
C SER A 63 8.53 7.52 -6.46
N HIS A 64 7.55 7.50 -7.37
CA HIS A 64 6.90 8.71 -7.86
C HIS A 64 6.04 9.36 -6.79
N ALA A 65 5.23 8.59 -6.05
CA ALA A 65 4.41 9.11 -4.96
C ALA A 65 5.26 9.77 -3.87
N HIS A 66 6.39 9.15 -3.47
CA HIS A 66 7.31 9.74 -2.50
C HIS A 66 8.03 10.99 -3.02
N ARG A 67 8.47 10.98 -4.28
CA ARG A 67 9.05 12.17 -4.96
C ARG A 67 8.06 13.32 -4.96
N LEU A 68 6.84 13.07 -5.39
CA LEU A 68 5.77 14.04 -5.46
C LEU A 68 5.42 14.61 -4.07
N CYS A 69 5.23 13.73 -3.09
CA CYS A 69 4.87 14.14 -1.74
C CYS A 69 5.96 15.04 -1.11
N ALA A 70 7.24 14.70 -1.30
CA ALA A 70 8.36 15.53 -0.86
C ALA A 70 8.39 16.89 -1.57
N GLN A 71 8.14 16.91 -2.89
CA GLN A 71 8.11 18.15 -3.67
C GLN A 71 6.98 19.08 -3.22
N LEU A 72 5.78 18.54 -3.03
CA LEU A 72 4.63 19.31 -2.53
C LEU A 72 4.85 19.82 -1.10
N ALA A 73 5.49 19.03 -0.22
CA ALA A 73 5.81 19.45 1.15
C ALA A 73 6.84 20.60 1.15
N ILE A 74 7.85 20.56 0.29
CA ILE A 74 8.81 21.65 0.13
C ILE A 74 8.14 22.91 -0.39
N ASP A 75 7.28 22.79 -1.40
CA ASP A 75 6.57 23.94 -1.96
C ASP A 75 5.66 24.60 -0.91
N ALA A 76 4.99 23.79 -0.06
CA ALA A 76 4.20 24.32 1.06
C ALA A 76 5.07 24.98 2.15
N ALA A 77 6.31 24.52 2.39
CA ALA A 77 7.23 25.09 3.36
C ALA A 77 7.89 26.37 2.85
N ALA A 78 8.24 26.42 1.57
CA ALA A 78 8.96 27.51 0.89
C ALA A 78 8.47 27.64 -0.55
N PRO A 79 7.37 28.37 -0.80
CA PRO A 79 6.75 28.48 -2.12
C PRO A 79 7.73 29.02 -3.17
N GLY A 80 7.74 28.37 -4.35
CA GLY A 80 8.60 28.75 -5.47
C GLY A 80 10.06 28.32 -5.35
N LEU A 81 10.45 27.61 -4.28
CA LEU A 81 11.82 27.09 -4.14
C LEU A 81 12.14 25.99 -5.16
N LEU A 82 11.16 25.21 -5.57
CA LEU A 82 11.27 24.19 -6.60
C LEU A 82 10.29 24.47 -7.75
N PRO A 83 10.59 24.00 -8.98
CA PRO A 83 9.63 24.03 -10.07
C PRO A 83 8.37 23.26 -9.69
N ALA A 84 7.18 23.78 -10.06
CA ALA A 84 5.91 23.10 -9.84
C ALA A 84 5.90 21.72 -10.52
N PRO A 85 5.45 20.67 -9.85
CA PRO A 85 5.36 19.35 -10.44
C PRO A 85 4.33 19.33 -11.59
N GLN A 86 4.73 18.71 -12.71
CA GLN A 86 3.87 18.65 -13.89
C GLN A 86 3.16 17.30 -13.99
N GLN A 87 1.96 17.31 -14.58
CA GLN A 87 1.16 16.11 -14.85
C GLN A 87 0.96 15.23 -13.60
N VAL A 88 0.81 15.85 -12.44
CA VAL A 88 0.76 15.16 -11.14
C VAL A 88 -0.30 14.06 -11.11
N ALA A 89 -1.54 14.40 -11.43
CA ALA A 89 -2.65 13.46 -11.40
C ALA A 89 -2.43 12.26 -12.34
N GLN A 90 -1.93 12.52 -13.55
CA GLN A 90 -1.69 11.47 -14.56
C GLN A 90 -0.55 10.51 -14.15
N ARG A 91 0.55 11.05 -13.64
CA ARG A 91 1.68 10.22 -13.20
C ARG A 91 1.33 9.40 -11.98
N LEU A 92 0.63 9.98 -11.02
CA LEU A 92 0.16 9.28 -9.83
C LEU A 92 -0.83 8.16 -10.19
N ARG A 93 -1.78 8.45 -11.08
CA ARG A 93 -2.70 7.47 -11.66
C ARG A 93 -1.96 6.31 -12.30
N THR A 94 -0.96 6.60 -13.13
CA THR A 94 -0.19 5.58 -13.85
C THR A 94 0.58 4.68 -12.88
N GLU A 95 1.33 5.25 -11.91
CA GLU A 95 2.05 4.47 -10.91
C GLU A 95 1.10 3.59 -10.09
N THR A 96 -0.02 4.17 -9.62
CA THR A 96 -1.00 3.44 -8.81
C THR A 96 -1.64 2.28 -9.58
N ALA A 97 -2.02 2.51 -10.84
CA ALA A 97 -2.58 1.46 -11.69
C ALA A 97 -1.55 0.34 -11.99
N GLN A 98 -0.30 0.71 -12.30
CA GLN A 98 0.78 -0.26 -12.51
C GLN A 98 1.04 -1.10 -11.25
N GLU A 99 1.04 -0.50 -10.07
CA GLU A 99 1.20 -1.22 -8.80
C GLU A 99 0.04 -2.19 -8.58
N HIS A 100 -1.21 -1.78 -8.82
CA HIS A 100 -2.34 -2.71 -8.70
C HIS A 100 -2.24 -3.88 -9.67
N VAL A 101 -1.87 -3.63 -10.92
CA VAL A 101 -1.66 -4.68 -11.92
C VAL A 101 -0.59 -5.67 -11.46
N ARG A 102 0.56 -5.18 -10.98
CA ARG A 102 1.64 -6.03 -10.47
C ARG A 102 1.20 -6.84 -9.25
N ARG A 103 0.51 -6.21 -8.29
CA ARG A 103 0.03 -6.90 -7.09
C ARG A 103 -0.97 -8.00 -7.40
N ILE A 104 -1.94 -7.70 -8.27
CA ILE A 104 -2.94 -8.68 -8.70
C ILE A 104 -2.29 -9.82 -9.49
N GLY A 105 -1.39 -9.52 -10.41
CA GLY A 105 -0.85 -10.52 -11.34
C GLY A 105 0.42 -11.24 -10.88
N LEU A 106 1.22 -10.66 -9.96
CA LEU A 106 2.46 -11.30 -9.47
C LEU A 106 2.33 -11.81 -8.05
N ASP A 107 1.76 -10.99 -7.14
CA ASP A 107 1.82 -11.32 -5.72
C ASP A 107 0.62 -12.17 -5.28
N TRP A 108 -0.59 -11.87 -5.77
CA TRP A 108 -1.77 -12.65 -5.37
C TRP A 108 -1.69 -14.12 -5.75
N PRO A 109 -1.24 -14.55 -6.96
CA PRO A 109 -1.06 -15.97 -7.24
C PRO A 109 -0.14 -16.67 -6.25
N ARG A 110 0.89 -15.98 -5.76
CA ARG A 110 1.84 -16.53 -4.77
C ARG A 110 1.30 -16.56 -3.35
N LEU A 111 0.49 -15.55 -2.98
CA LEU A 111 -0.01 -15.38 -1.62
C LEU A 111 -1.32 -16.13 -1.38
N LEU A 112 -2.22 -16.18 -2.38
CA LEU A 112 -3.59 -16.63 -2.21
C LEU A 112 -3.86 -18.05 -2.73
N ALA A 113 -2.92 -18.65 -3.46
CA ALA A 113 -3.03 -20.06 -3.83
C ALA A 113 -3.03 -20.92 -2.55
N ALA A 114 -4.04 -21.76 -2.40
CA ALA A 114 -4.25 -22.55 -1.18
C ALA A 114 -3.10 -23.52 -0.90
N GLU A 115 -2.54 -24.10 -1.96
CA GLU A 115 -1.40 -25.04 -1.88
C GLU A 115 -0.49 -24.92 -3.12
N PRO A 116 0.81 -25.22 -2.99
CA PRO A 116 1.67 -25.45 -4.14
C PRO A 116 1.15 -26.67 -4.90
N GLY A 117 0.58 -26.47 -6.06
CA GLY A 117 0.05 -27.54 -6.90
C GLY A 117 -0.25 -27.07 -8.31
N ALA A 118 -0.71 -27.99 -9.15
CA ALA A 118 -0.98 -27.72 -10.57
C ALA A 118 -1.92 -26.51 -10.78
N ALA A 119 -2.95 -26.33 -9.95
CA ALA A 119 -3.87 -25.20 -10.05
C ALA A 119 -3.18 -23.87 -9.71
N ALA A 120 -2.34 -23.82 -8.68
CA ALA A 120 -1.59 -22.63 -8.30
C ALA A 120 -0.59 -22.23 -9.40
N THR A 121 0.09 -23.21 -10.00
CA THR A 121 1.00 -22.99 -11.13
C THR A 121 0.22 -22.46 -12.34
N ALA A 122 -0.93 -23.06 -12.70
CA ALA A 122 -1.75 -22.61 -13.81
C ALA A 122 -2.24 -21.16 -13.62
N TRP A 123 -2.66 -20.77 -12.42
CA TRP A 123 -3.06 -19.38 -12.15
C TRP A 123 -1.89 -18.39 -12.27
N ALA A 124 -0.70 -18.81 -11.84
CA ALA A 124 0.49 -17.99 -11.98
C ALA A 124 0.92 -17.82 -13.45
N ASP A 125 0.83 -18.88 -14.25
CA ASP A 125 1.13 -18.85 -15.68
C ASP A 125 0.12 -17.98 -16.44
N ASP A 126 -1.18 -18.13 -16.17
CA ASP A 126 -2.23 -17.31 -16.77
C ASP A 126 -2.09 -15.83 -16.38
N ALA A 127 -1.80 -15.56 -15.10
CA ALA A 127 -1.55 -14.21 -14.63
C ALA A 127 -0.31 -13.59 -15.28
N HIS A 128 0.78 -14.34 -15.40
CA HIS A 128 1.99 -13.91 -16.10
C HIS A 128 1.72 -13.60 -17.58
N ALA A 129 1.00 -14.46 -18.28
CA ALA A 129 0.61 -14.25 -19.66
C ALA A 129 -0.29 -13.00 -19.82
N ALA A 130 -1.18 -12.74 -18.86
CA ALA A 130 -1.99 -11.52 -18.83
C ALA A 130 -1.12 -10.28 -18.64
N LEU A 131 -0.16 -10.30 -17.70
CA LEU A 131 0.74 -9.18 -17.41
C LEU A 131 1.61 -8.80 -18.61
N GLN A 132 2.13 -9.78 -19.36
CA GLN A 132 2.92 -9.53 -20.58
C GLN A 132 2.15 -8.74 -21.64
N ARG A 133 0.82 -8.79 -21.60
CA ARG A 133 -0.07 -8.06 -22.53
C ARG A 133 -0.62 -6.76 -21.96
N CYS A 134 -0.29 -6.43 -20.70
CA CYS A 134 -0.82 -5.23 -20.05
C CYS A 134 -0.24 -3.97 -20.68
N PRO A 135 -1.06 -3.08 -21.27
CA PRO A 135 -0.56 -1.87 -21.92
C PRO A 135 0.24 -0.96 -20.98
N LEU A 136 -0.15 -0.85 -19.71
CA LEU A 136 0.52 0.02 -18.73
C LEU A 136 1.93 -0.49 -18.35
N LEU A 137 2.26 -1.75 -18.61
CA LEU A 137 3.57 -2.33 -18.30
C LEU A 137 4.52 -2.37 -19.51
N LEU A 138 4.04 -1.95 -20.68
CA LEU A 138 4.86 -1.89 -21.90
C LEU A 138 5.90 -0.76 -21.80
N PRO A 139 7.03 -0.88 -22.49
CA PRO A 139 7.99 0.22 -22.65
C PRO A 139 7.33 1.47 -23.23
N ALA A 140 7.79 2.65 -22.84
CA ALA A 140 7.21 3.92 -23.29
C ALA A 140 7.13 4.06 -24.83
N SER A 141 8.09 3.47 -25.55
CA SER A 141 8.11 3.42 -27.02
C SER A 141 7.01 2.56 -27.66
N SER A 142 6.36 1.71 -26.89
CA SER A 142 5.32 0.77 -27.32
C SER A 142 3.95 1.10 -26.77
N LEU A 143 3.80 2.23 -26.06
CA LEU A 143 2.51 2.65 -25.52
C LEU A 143 1.55 3.04 -26.64
N PRO A 144 0.28 2.58 -26.60
CA PRO A 144 -0.74 3.02 -27.54
C PRO A 144 -1.05 4.52 -27.36
N ALA A 145 -1.67 5.13 -28.38
CA ALA A 145 -2.07 6.54 -28.34
C ALA A 145 -3.04 6.85 -27.19
N ASP A 146 -3.95 5.93 -26.89
CA ASP A 146 -4.83 5.95 -25.72
C ASP A 146 -4.54 4.71 -24.85
N PRO A 147 -3.57 4.77 -23.93
CA PRO A 147 -3.21 3.64 -23.11
C PRO A 147 -4.32 3.25 -22.12
N TRP A 148 -5.18 4.17 -21.74
CA TRP A 148 -6.22 3.91 -20.74
C TRP A 148 -7.39 3.10 -21.32
N SER A 149 -7.88 3.47 -22.50
CA SER A 149 -8.93 2.71 -23.19
C SER A 149 -8.46 1.29 -23.52
N VAL A 150 -7.23 1.15 -24.01
CA VAL A 150 -6.65 -0.18 -24.31
C VAL A 150 -6.46 -0.99 -23.03
N THR A 151 -6.05 -0.34 -21.91
CA THR A 151 -5.93 -1.03 -20.62
C THR A 151 -7.29 -1.45 -20.08
N LEU A 152 -8.31 -0.64 -20.24
CA LEU A 152 -9.67 -0.99 -19.83
C LEU A 152 -10.18 -2.23 -20.58
N THR A 153 -9.94 -2.31 -21.89
CA THR A 153 -10.25 -3.48 -22.70
C THR A 153 -9.46 -4.71 -22.22
N TRP A 154 -8.15 -4.55 -22.03
CA TRP A 154 -7.30 -5.60 -21.49
C TRP A 154 -7.81 -6.12 -20.14
N LEU A 155 -8.20 -5.22 -19.23
CA LEU A 155 -8.73 -5.56 -17.91
C LEU A 155 -10.03 -6.37 -18.02
N GLN A 156 -10.95 -5.98 -18.92
CA GLN A 156 -12.19 -6.70 -19.19
C GLN A 156 -11.94 -8.12 -19.69
N ASP A 157 -11.02 -8.27 -20.63
CA ASP A 157 -10.77 -9.55 -21.31
C ASP A 157 -9.89 -10.49 -20.46
N GLN A 158 -8.84 -9.96 -19.82
CA GLN A 158 -7.82 -10.77 -19.16
C GLN A 158 -8.06 -10.97 -17.65
N LEU A 159 -8.78 -10.07 -17.00
CA LEU A 159 -9.00 -10.14 -15.55
C LEU A 159 -10.46 -10.39 -15.18
N LEU A 160 -11.41 -9.63 -15.74
CA LEU A 160 -12.80 -9.64 -15.28
C LEU A 160 -13.69 -10.64 -16.05
N GLN A 161 -13.40 -10.89 -17.32
CA GLN A 161 -14.22 -11.66 -18.26
C GLN A 161 -15.64 -11.07 -18.37
N MET A 162 -15.78 -9.76 -18.22
CA MET A 162 -17.01 -9.01 -18.36
C MET A 162 -16.74 -7.51 -18.49
N PRO A 163 -17.74 -6.68 -18.91
CA PRO A 163 -17.57 -5.23 -18.97
C PRO A 163 -17.22 -4.62 -17.61
N ALA A 164 -16.13 -3.85 -17.57
CA ALA A 164 -15.59 -3.26 -16.33
C ALA A 164 -16.56 -2.31 -15.64
N THR A 165 -17.33 -1.52 -16.41
CA THR A 165 -18.35 -0.61 -15.88
C THR A 165 -19.51 -1.36 -15.21
N THR A 166 -19.87 -2.54 -15.73
CA THR A 166 -20.90 -3.39 -15.13
C THR A 166 -20.38 -4.00 -13.83
N TRP A 167 -19.13 -4.49 -13.83
CA TRP A 167 -18.48 -5.02 -12.63
C TRP A 167 -18.43 -3.95 -11.53
N LEU A 168 -17.98 -2.74 -11.87
CA LEU A 168 -17.83 -1.64 -10.92
C LEU A 168 -19.18 -1.19 -10.32
N ARG A 169 -20.23 -1.06 -11.13
CA ARG A 169 -21.57 -0.73 -10.63
C ARG A 169 -22.11 -1.77 -9.67
N ALA A 170 -21.93 -3.05 -9.98
CA ALA A 170 -22.36 -4.14 -9.11
C ALA A 170 -21.55 -4.17 -7.80
N TRP A 171 -20.23 -3.91 -7.85
CA TRP A 171 -19.40 -3.74 -6.65
C TRP A 171 -19.89 -2.58 -5.78
N GLN A 172 -20.18 -1.44 -6.36
CA GLN A 172 -20.69 -0.26 -5.63
C GLN A 172 -22.03 -0.52 -4.94
N ALA A 173 -22.87 -1.35 -5.54
CA ALA A 173 -24.19 -1.69 -5.00
C ALA A 173 -24.14 -2.79 -3.93
N CYS A 174 -23.28 -3.80 -4.10
CA CYS A 174 -23.37 -5.07 -3.34
C CYS A 174 -22.04 -5.46 -2.65
N GLY A 175 -20.91 -4.79 -2.92
CA GLY A 175 -19.64 -5.04 -2.25
C GLY A 175 -19.19 -6.52 -2.28
N ALA A 176 -19.00 -7.08 -1.09
CA ALA A 176 -18.52 -8.46 -0.90
C ALA A 176 -19.47 -9.52 -1.52
N ASP A 177 -20.77 -9.30 -1.51
CA ASP A 177 -21.74 -10.23 -2.12
C ASP A 177 -21.56 -10.29 -3.63
N TRP A 178 -21.33 -9.14 -4.28
CA TRP A 178 -20.97 -9.12 -5.68
C TRP A 178 -19.67 -9.84 -5.97
N LEU A 179 -18.63 -9.61 -5.17
CA LEU A 179 -17.33 -10.28 -5.34
C LEU A 179 -17.46 -11.80 -5.24
N HIS A 180 -18.30 -12.28 -4.32
CA HIS A 180 -18.62 -13.69 -4.18
C HIS A 180 -19.29 -14.22 -5.44
N ASP A 181 -20.38 -13.60 -5.86
CA ASP A 181 -21.14 -14.00 -7.03
C ASP A 181 -20.31 -13.99 -8.31
N TRP A 182 -19.55 -12.93 -8.54
CA TRP A 182 -18.66 -12.82 -9.70
C TRP A 182 -17.63 -13.93 -9.70
N SER A 183 -16.96 -14.18 -8.58
CA SER A 183 -15.92 -15.20 -8.48
C SER A 183 -16.42 -16.63 -8.73
N HIS A 184 -17.72 -16.89 -8.52
CA HIS A 184 -18.35 -18.20 -8.80
C HIS A 184 -18.87 -18.33 -10.23
N ARG A 185 -19.30 -17.23 -10.85
CA ARG A 185 -19.85 -17.24 -12.22
C ARG A 185 -18.79 -17.23 -13.31
N HIS A 186 -17.60 -16.70 -13.01
CA HIS A 186 -16.53 -16.58 -13.99
C HIS A 186 -15.43 -17.61 -13.76
N LYS A 187 -14.83 -18.09 -14.89
CA LYS A 187 -13.83 -19.17 -14.88
C LYS A 187 -12.39 -18.68 -15.04
N GLY A 188 -12.18 -17.36 -15.22
CA GLY A 188 -10.85 -16.78 -15.35
C GLY A 188 -9.99 -17.02 -14.10
N TRP A 189 -8.69 -16.98 -14.27
CA TRP A 189 -7.72 -17.23 -13.20
C TRP A 189 -7.94 -16.32 -11.99
N LEU A 190 -8.26 -15.03 -12.20
CA LEU A 190 -8.46 -14.08 -11.11
C LEU A 190 -9.73 -14.42 -10.30
N ALA A 191 -10.84 -14.74 -10.97
CA ALA A 191 -12.07 -15.16 -10.32
C ALA A 191 -11.87 -16.45 -9.51
N ALA A 192 -11.16 -17.43 -10.07
CA ALA A 192 -10.83 -18.69 -9.39
C ALA A 192 -9.94 -18.45 -8.16
N LEU A 193 -8.92 -17.60 -8.28
CA LEU A 193 -8.02 -17.23 -7.18
C LEU A 193 -8.75 -16.50 -6.05
N VAL A 194 -9.57 -15.51 -6.37
CA VAL A 194 -10.39 -14.77 -5.40
C VAL A 194 -11.37 -15.70 -4.69
N ARG A 195 -12.01 -16.63 -5.42
CA ARG A 195 -12.88 -17.66 -4.83
C ARG A 195 -12.12 -18.58 -3.87
N ALA A 196 -10.95 -19.07 -4.25
CA ALA A 196 -10.11 -19.92 -3.40
C ALA A 196 -9.69 -19.21 -2.12
N ALA A 197 -9.36 -17.93 -2.19
CA ALA A 197 -8.97 -17.12 -1.05
C ALA A 197 -10.11 -16.88 -0.03
N ARG A 198 -11.37 -17.07 -0.43
CA ARG A 198 -12.55 -16.83 0.45
C ARG A 198 -12.54 -17.66 1.71
N ALA A 199 -12.05 -18.90 1.65
CA ALA A 199 -11.97 -19.81 2.80
C ALA A 199 -11.05 -19.30 3.93
N ALA A 200 -10.09 -18.42 3.61
CA ALA A 200 -9.18 -17.83 4.58
C ALA A 200 -9.74 -16.56 5.25
N ASP A 201 -10.89 -16.06 4.81
CA ASP A 201 -11.45 -14.81 5.34
C ASP A 201 -12.00 -14.97 6.76
N SER A 202 -11.79 -13.97 7.58
CA SER A 202 -12.49 -13.80 8.83
C SER A 202 -13.80 -13.04 8.56
N ALA A 203 -14.92 -13.55 9.02
CA ALA A 203 -16.24 -12.97 8.76
C ALA A 203 -16.43 -11.55 9.36
N ALA A 204 -15.56 -11.10 10.28
CA ALA A 204 -15.71 -9.81 10.91
C ALA A 204 -15.26 -8.66 9.97
N PRO A 205 -16.07 -7.63 9.73
CA PRO A 205 -15.69 -6.47 8.91
C PRO A 205 -14.60 -5.62 9.58
N LEU A 206 -13.99 -4.75 8.79
CA LEU A 206 -13.16 -3.66 9.30
C LEU A 206 -14.06 -2.62 9.98
N ASP A 207 -13.50 -1.94 10.98
CA ASP A 207 -14.18 -0.81 11.61
C ASP A 207 -14.08 0.43 10.69
N PRO A 208 -15.18 0.93 10.13
CA PRO A 208 -15.16 2.12 9.27
C PRO A 208 -14.66 3.38 10.00
N ALA A 209 -14.86 3.49 11.32
CA ALA A 209 -14.40 4.63 12.11
C ALA A 209 -12.87 4.71 12.19
N SER A 210 -12.17 3.60 11.93
CA SER A 210 -10.71 3.53 11.89
C SER A 210 -10.12 3.82 10.50
N ALA A 211 -10.93 4.16 9.51
CA ALA A 211 -10.43 4.53 8.18
C ALA A 211 -9.71 5.88 8.22
N LEU A 212 -8.45 5.90 7.78
CA LEU A 212 -7.63 7.12 7.80
C LEU A 212 -8.06 8.09 6.70
N ARG A 213 -8.66 9.21 7.11
CA ARG A 213 -9.08 10.33 6.25
C ARG A 213 -8.59 11.66 6.79
N ALA A 214 -7.37 11.70 7.33
CA ALA A 214 -6.79 12.91 7.92
C ALA A 214 -6.72 14.08 6.93
N HIS A 215 -6.52 13.81 5.65
CA HIS A 215 -6.42 14.80 4.58
C HIS A 215 -7.78 15.36 4.10
N ALA A 216 -8.90 14.88 4.64
CA ALA A 216 -10.23 15.39 4.26
C ALA A 216 -10.49 16.84 4.69
N ARG A 217 -9.77 17.34 5.70
CA ARG A 217 -9.93 18.71 6.24
C ARG A 217 -8.59 19.30 6.64
N ALA A 218 -8.38 20.58 6.34
CA ALA A 218 -7.16 21.30 6.72
C ALA A 218 -6.89 21.29 8.24
N SER A 219 -7.92 21.32 9.08
CA SER A 219 -7.77 21.20 10.54
C SER A 219 -7.14 19.85 10.94
N ASN A 220 -7.59 18.76 10.32
CA ASN A 220 -7.06 17.42 10.55
C ASN A 220 -5.60 17.30 10.10
N VAL A 221 -5.26 17.90 8.95
CA VAL A 221 -3.88 17.96 8.44
C VAL A 221 -2.98 18.69 9.43
N ARG A 222 -3.44 19.80 10.04
CA ARG A 222 -2.70 20.52 11.08
C ARG A 222 -2.51 19.67 12.36
N THR A 223 -3.56 18.97 12.79
CA THR A 223 -3.47 18.04 13.93
C THR A 223 -2.45 16.94 13.68
N LEU A 224 -2.47 16.34 12.48
CA LEU A 224 -1.49 15.32 12.09
C LEU A 224 -0.06 15.88 12.07
N SER A 225 0.12 17.08 11.51
CA SER A 225 1.41 17.80 11.50
C SER A 225 1.95 18.03 12.91
N ALA A 226 1.10 18.45 13.84
CA ALA A 226 1.49 18.66 15.23
C ALA A 226 1.92 17.36 15.92
N ALA A 227 1.20 16.25 15.72
CA ALA A 227 1.57 14.94 16.23
C ALA A 227 2.92 14.45 15.67
N MET A 228 3.13 14.57 14.35
CA MET A 228 4.40 14.21 13.69
C MET A 228 5.59 15.01 14.24
N THR A 229 5.38 16.24 14.68
CA THR A 229 6.44 17.09 15.24
C THR A 229 6.65 16.83 16.73
N GLY A 230 5.57 16.70 17.50
CA GLY A 230 5.59 16.70 18.96
C GLY A 230 5.83 15.34 19.60
N GLU A 231 5.53 14.25 18.91
CA GLU A 231 5.58 12.89 19.47
C GLU A 231 6.79 12.11 18.93
N ALA A 232 7.73 11.75 19.81
CA ALA A 232 8.87 10.92 19.43
C ALA A 232 8.40 9.54 18.99
N GLY A 233 8.87 9.09 17.81
CA GLY A 233 8.51 7.78 17.24
C GLY A 233 7.12 7.71 16.62
N PHE A 234 6.37 8.82 16.53
CA PHE A 234 5.05 8.85 15.89
C PHE A 234 5.07 8.25 14.48
N ALA A 235 6.12 8.51 13.71
CA ALA A 235 6.24 7.99 12.35
C ALA A 235 6.31 6.46 12.27
N LEU A 236 6.75 5.77 13.33
CA LEU A 236 6.83 4.31 13.38
C LEU A 236 5.54 3.66 13.92
N HIS A 237 4.84 4.35 14.82
CA HIS A 237 3.62 3.84 15.45
C HIS A 237 2.54 4.94 15.51
N PRO A 238 2.03 5.38 14.33
CA PRO A 238 1.11 6.50 14.28
C PRO A 238 -0.26 6.16 14.88
N LEU A 239 -0.81 7.10 15.64
CA LEU A 239 -2.18 7.05 16.13
C LEU A 239 -2.98 8.21 15.54
N TRP A 240 -4.16 7.94 15.04
CA TRP A 240 -5.10 8.95 14.62
C TRP A 240 -6.17 9.13 15.67
N GLN A 241 -6.25 10.33 16.26
CA GLN A 241 -7.19 10.64 17.36
C GLN A 241 -7.11 9.63 18.53
N GLY A 242 -5.90 9.19 18.87
CA GLY A 242 -5.65 8.26 19.97
C GLY A 242 -5.89 6.79 19.65
N ALA A 243 -6.24 6.45 18.42
CA ALA A 243 -6.47 5.07 17.97
C ALA A 243 -5.63 4.69 16.75
N SER A 244 -5.36 3.39 16.58
CA SER A 244 -4.76 2.88 15.35
C SER A 244 -5.74 3.02 14.18
N ALA A 245 -5.26 3.48 13.03
CA ALA A 245 -6.06 3.64 11.81
C ALA A 245 -5.59 2.67 10.71
N HIS A 246 -6.39 2.52 9.67
CA HIS A 246 -6.02 1.78 8.46
C HIS A 246 -6.25 2.61 7.21
N THR A 247 -5.53 2.29 6.12
CA THR A 247 -5.61 3.02 4.86
C THR A 247 -5.41 2.09 3.66
N GLY A 248 -6.01 2.43 2.53
CA GLY A 248 -5.93 1.65 1.30
C GLY A 248 -6.88 2.18 0.23
N SER A 249 -7.11 1.41 -0.82
CA SER A 249 -8.07 1.74 -1.87
C SER A 249 -9.50 2.00 -1.35
N TRP A 250 -9.83 1.46 -0.19
CA TRP A 250 -11.13 1.57 0.47
C TRP A 250 -11.30 2.80 1.37
N THR A 251 -10.28 3.65 1.48
CA THR A 251 -10.34 4.86 2.32
C THR A 251 -10.32 6.14 1.50
N ARG A 252 -10.47 6.07 0.18
CA ARG A 252 -10.42 7.23 -0.73
C ARG A 252 -11.52 8.22 -0.40
N LEU A 253 -11.19 9.51 -0.48
CA LEU A 253 -12.18 10.57 -0.24
C LEU A 253 -13.28 10.57 -1.30
N ASN A 254 -12.95 10.22 -2.53
CA ASN A 254 -13.86 10.24 -3.67
C ASN A 254 -14.59 8.89 -3.88
N ASP A 255 -14.42 7.89 -2.97
CA ASP A 255 -15.06 6.59 -3.16
C ASP A 255 -16.52 6.58 -2.68
N PRO A 256 -17.51 6.44 -3.58
CA PRO A 256 -18.92 6.35 -3.21
C PRO A 256 -19.24 5.03 -2.48
N SER A 257 -18.37 4.03 -2.53
CA SER A 257 -18.54 2.74 -1.84
C SER A 257 -17.78 2.67 -0.50
N ALA A 258 -17.32 3.79 0.02
CA ALA A 258 -16.48 3.86 1.22
C ALA A 258 -17.14 3.33 2.51
N ASP A 259 -18.48 3.26 2.54
CA ASP A 259 -19.24 2.80 3.71
C ASP A 259 -19.66 1.32 3.61
N LEU A 260 -19.26 0.61 2.56
CA LEU A 260 -19.54 -0.82 2.44
C LEU A 260 -18.78 -1.60 3.53
N PRO A 261 -19.43 -2.60 4.18
CA PRO A 261 -18.73 -3.50 5.10
C PRO A 261 -17.64 -4.27 4.36
N LEU A 262 -16.39 -4.12 4.78
CA LEU A 262 -15.25 -4.75 4.13
C LEU A 262 -14.54 -5.71 5.09
N THR A 263 -14.45 -6.97 4.70
CA THR A 263 -13.56 -7.96 5.33
C THR A 263 -12.20 -7.95 4.64
N PRO A 264 -11.14 -8.58 5.19
CA PRO A 264 -9.87 -8.72 4.51
C PRO A 264 -9.98 -9.28 3.08
N TRP A 265 -10.87 -10.26 2.87
CA TRP A 265 -11.13 -10.79 1.54
C TRP A 265 -11.81 -9.77 0.62
N ALA A 266 -12.78 -9.00 1.13
CA ALA A 266 -13.46 -7.96 0.37
C ALA A 266 -12.52 -6.82 -0.04
N LEU A 267 -11.40 -6.58 0.67
CA LEU A 267 -10.37 -5.61 0.26
C LEU A 267 -9.73 -5.96 -1.10
N LEU A 268 -9.71 -7.24 -1.46
CA LEU A 268 -9.29 -7.64 -2.81
C LEU A 268 -10.22 -7.03 -3.87
N GLY A 269 -11.53 -7.07 -3.63
CA GLY A 269 -12.54 -6.43 -4.48
C GLY A 269 -12.38 -4.92 -4.56
N SER A 270 -12.08 -4.26 -3.43
CA SER A 270 -11.79 -2.82 -3.41
C SER A 270 -10.60 -2.44 -4.30
N ARG A 271 -9.54 -3.26 -4.31
CA ARG A 271 -8.37 -3.04 -5.18
C ARG A 271 -8.71 -3.22 -6.66
N ILE A 272 -9.51 -4.25 -6.99
CA ILE A 272 -10.02 -4.44 -8.36
C ILE A 272 -10.88 -3.24 -8.78
N ALA A 273 -11.78 -2.78 -7.92
CA ALA A 273 -12.63 -1.63 -8.16
C ALA A 273 -11.80 -0.36 -8.43
N GLU A 274 -10.75 -0.12 -7.62
CA GLU A 274 -9.85 1.01 -7.83
C GLU A 274 -9.13 0.93 -9.17
N LEU A 275 -8.59 -0.25 -9.54
CA LEU A 275 -7.95 -0.43 -10.85
C LEU A 275 -8.91 -0.10 -12.00
N ILE A 276 -10.18 -0.54 -11.92
CA ILE A 276 -11.20 -0.19 -12.90
C ILE A 276 -11.39 1.32 -12.97
N ARG A 277 -11.54 2.00 -11.83
CA ARG A 277 -11.73 3.47 -11.76
C ARG A 277 -10.56 4.23 -12.35
N LEU A 278 -9.33 3.80 -12.07
CA LEU A 278 -8.13 4.38 -12.64
C LEU A 278 -8.08 4.21 -14.17
N CYS A 279 -8.67 3.16 -14.73
CA CYS A 279 -8.73 2.94 -16.17
C CYS A 279 -9.91 3.63 -16.86
N GLN A 280 -10.83 4.29 -16.11
CA GLN A 280 -11.91 5.06 -16.74
C GLN A 280 -11.37 6.23 -17.56
N PRO A 281 -12.03 6.62 -18.67
CA PRO A 281 -11.67 7.82 -19.43
C PRO A 281 -11.74 9.10 -18.57
N ASP A 282 -10.97 10.12 -18.93
CA ASP A 282 -11.02 11.46 -18.32
C ASP A 282 -12.15 12.31 -18.93
N GLU A 283 -13.38 11.81 -18.89
CA GLU A 283 -14.57 12.51 -19.38
C GLU A 283 -15.32 13.21 -18.24
N PRO A 284 -16.11 14.26 -18.54
CA PRO A 284 -16.97 14.90 -17.55
C PRO A 284 -17.87 13.88 -16.83
N GLY A 285 -17.77 13.80 -15.49
CA GLY A 285 -18.46 12.81 -14.67
C GLY A 285 -17.74 11.47 -14.51
N GLN A 286 -16.61 11.27 -15.17
CA GLN A 286 -15.68 10.14 -14.99
C GLN A 286 -14.47 10.58 -14.14
N ILE A 287 -13.95 9.69 -13.33
CA ILE A 287 -13.03 10.09 -12.26
C ILE A 287 -11.55 9.77 -12.56
N GLY A 288 -11.22 9.09 -13.64
CA GLY A 288 -9.87 8.71 -14.08
C GLY A 288 -8.70 9.36 -13.32
N ALA A 289 -8.15 10.45 -13.84
CA ALA A 289 -7.05 11.17 -13.21
C ALA A 289 -7.42 11.91 -11.91
N GLY A 290 -8.72 12.23 -11.70
CA GLY A 290 -9.22 12.90 -10.49
C GLY A 290 -9.54 11.94 -9.33
N TRP A 291 -9.33 10.64 -9.49
CA TRP A 291 -9.66 9.64 -8.48
C TRP A 291 -8.80 9.76 -7.20
N LEU A 292 -7.51 9.96 -7.35
CA LEU A 292 -6.56 10.00 -6.24
C LEU A 292 -6.40 11.44 -5.72
N SER A 293 -6.58 11.61 -4.41
CA SER A 293 -6.35 12.89 -3.74
C SER A 293 -4.86 13.11 -3.48
N PHE A 294 -4.41 14.33 -3.73
CA PHE A 294 -3.10 14.82 -3.31
C PHE A 294 -3.20 16.31 -2.97
N GLY A 295 -2.28 16.79 -2.16
CA GLY A 295 -2.22 18.19 -1.80
C GLY A 295 -1.16 18.49 -0.77
N SER A 296 -1.10 19.75 -0.36
CA SER A 296 -0.18 20.21 0.66
C SER A 296 -0.74 21.38 1.45
N LEU A 297 -0.16 21.62 2.62
CA LEU A 297 -0.54 22.70 3.52
C LEU A 297 0.72 23.24 4.20
N ASN A 298 0.86 24.57 4.25
CA ASN A 298 1.79 25.22 5.16
C ASN A 298 1.31 25.02 6.61
N THR A 299 2.14 24.45 7.45
CA THR A 299 1.80 24.10 8.85
C THR A 299 2.53 24.94 9.89
N GLY A 300 3.43 25.82 9.45
CA GLY A 300 4.20 26.74 10.28
C GLY A 300 5.28 27.46 9.48
N PRO A 301 6.05 28.37 10.10
CA PRO A 301 7.17 29.02 9.44
C PRO A 301 8.14 27.98 8.89
N HIS A 302 8.39 28.01 7.57
CA HIS A 302 9.24 27.06 6.86
C HIS A 302 8.88 25.57 7.03
N GLN A 303 7.63 25.28 7.42
CA GLN A 303 7.12 23.93 7.56
C GLN A 303 5.98 23.64 6.58
N GLY A 304 6.11 22.54 5.85
CA GLY A 304 5.07 22.07 4.93
C GLY A 304 4.75 20.61 5.18
N LEU A 305 3.48 20.28 5.08
CA LEU A 305 2.99 18.91 5.06
C LEU A 305 2.29 18.68 3.73
N ALA A 306 2.59 17.53 3.10
CA ALA A 306 1.90 17.09 1.90
C ALA A 306 1.35 15.68 2.08
N TRP A 307 0.32 15.37 1.31
CA TRP A 307 -0.26 14.03 1.23
C TRP A 307 -0.48 13.59 -0.21
N VAL A 308 -0.44 12.29 -0.40
CA VAL A 308 -0.69 11.64 -1.69
C VAL A 308 -1.40 10.32 -1.43
N GLU A 309 -2.57 10.11 -2.05
CA GLU A 309 -3.18 8.78 -2.11
C GLU A 309 -2.46 7.95 -3.17
N MET A 310 -1.99 6.78 -2.79
CA MET A 310 -1.25 5.86 -3.67
C MET A 310 -1.77 4.43 -3.50
N ALA A 311 -1.26 3.48 -4.26
CA ALA A 311 -1.77 2.10 -4.32
C ALA A 311 -1.98 1.43 -2.95
N ARG A 312 -1.15 1.74 -1.94
CA ARG A 312 -1.22 1.16 -0.60
C ARG A 312 -2.03 1.99 0.40
N GLY A 313 -2.41 3.21 0.05
CA GLY A 313 -3.16 4.11 0.92
C GLY A 313 -2.60 5.53 0.96
N LEU A 314 -2.77 6.22 2.07
CA LEU A 314 -2.37 7.60 2.28
C LEU A 314 -0.90 7.70 2.70
N LEU A 315 -0.09 8.33 1.85
CA LEU A 315 1.28 8.75 2.12
C LEU A 315 1.29 10.19 2.61
N VAL A 316 2.08 10.50 3.65
CA VAL A 316 2.25 11.87 4.15
C VAL A 316 3.74 12.16 4.36
N HIS A 317 4.19 13.31 3.87
CA HIS A 317 5.51 13.88 4.18
C HIS A 317 5.35 15.21 4.91
N GLN A 318 6.14 15.42 5.96
CA GLN A 318 6.32 16.70 6.61
C GLN A 318 7.78 17.13 6.45
N VAL A 319 7.98 18.33 5.96
CA VAL A 319 9.33 18.88 5.71
C VAL A 319 9.46 20.22 6.40
N GLU A 320 10.60 20.43 7.05
CA GLU A 320 11.04 21.70 7.60
C GLU A 320 12.31 22.13 6.89
N ILE A 321 12.34 23.37 6.41
CA ILE A 321 13.45 23.94 5.63
C ILE A 321 14.15 24.99 6.48
N ASP A 322 15.47 24.90 6.59
CA ASP A 322 16.28 25.98 7.14
C ASP A 322 16.23 27.20 6.20
N ALA A 323 16.04 28.37 6.80
CA ALA A 323 16.10 29.61 6.03
C ALA A 323 17.46 29.70 5.35
N SER A 324 17.46 29.94 4.04
CA SER A 324 18.70 30.24 3.33
C SER A 324 19.28 31.55 3.83
N VAL A 325 20.57 31.55 4.17
CA VAL A 325 21.31 32.76 4.55
C VAL A 325 22.20 33.13 3.37
N GLY A 326 21.94 34.29 2.77
CA GLY A 326 22.63 34.73 1.55
C GLY A 326 22.39 33.82 0.34
N ASP A 327 23.41 33.53 -0.43
CA ASP A 327 23.35 32.69 -1.65
C ASP A 327 23.42 31.19 -1.36
N ALA A 328 23.41 30.78 -0.09
CA ALA A 328 23.47 29.35 0.27
C ALA A 328 22.16 28.64 -0.10
N PRO A 329 22.23 27.41 -0.67
CA PRO A 329 21.02 26.66 -1.01
C PRO A 329 20.24 26.29 0.26
N ALA A 330 18.92 26.42 0.21
CA ALA A 330 18.01 26.00 1.28
C ALA A 330 18.21 24.52 1.63
N ARG A 331 18.28 24.21 2.92
CA ARG A 331 18.53 22.86 3.42
C ARG A 331 17.36 22.32 4.21
N VAL A 332 17.26 21.01 4.23
CA VAL A 332 16.24 20.27 5.00
C VAL A 332 16.69 20.23 6.48
N ALA A 333 15.96 20.91 7.37
CA ALA A 333 16.15 20.84 8.81
C ALA A 333 15.57 19.55 9.38
N ALA A 334 14.35 19.16 8.92
CA ALA A 334 13.71 17.93 9.29
C ALA A 334 12.85 17.36 8.15
N CYS A 335 12.75 16.04 8.08
CA CYS A 335 11.84 15.33 7.19
C CYS A 335 11.24 14.14 7.93
N ARG A 336 9.91 14.02 7.93
CA ARG A 336 9.18 12.90 8.53
C ARG A 336 8.25 12.30 7.49
N VAL A 337 8.17 10.97 7.48
CA VAL A 337 7.39 10.22 6.49
C VAL A 337 6.44 9.28 7.22
N LEU A 338 5.16 9.36 6.90
CA LEU A 338 4.13 8.39 7.31
C LEU A 338 3.68 7.64 6.05
N ALA A 339 4.13 6.41 5.90
CA ALA A 339 3.68 5.57 4.81
C ALA A 339 2.50 4.68 5.25
N PRO A 340 1.72 4.14 4.30
CA PRO A 340 0.58 3.26 4.60
C PRO A 340 0.93 2.05 5.46
N THR A 341 2.14 1.54 5.35
CA THR A 341 2.60 0.36 6.10
C THR A 341 2.61 0.61 7.60
N GLU A 342 3.04 1.79 8.07
CA GLU A 342 3.06 2.11 9.48
C GLU A 342 1.64 2.16 10.09
N TRP A 343 0.66 2.63 9.33
CA TRP A 343 -0.74 2.62 9.74
C TRP A 343 -1.32 1.21 9.78
N ASN A 344 -1.21 0.48 8.67
CA ASN A 344 -1.86 -0.83 8.50
C ASN A 344 -1.24 -1.91 9.39
N PHE A 345 0.08 -1.85 9.60
CA PHE A 345 0.85 -2.83 10.37
C PHE A 345 1.30 -2.30 11.74
N HIS A 346 0.53 -1.34 12.28
CA HIS A 346 0.70 -0.88 13.66
C HIS A 346 0.54 -2.05 14.64
N PRO A 347 1.39 -2.21 15.68
CA PRO A 347 1.38 -3.37 16.59
C PRO A 347 0.09 -3.55 17.39
N GLN A 348 -0.77 -2.53 17.43
CA GLN A 348 -2.13 -2.57 17.99
C GLN A 348 -3.21 -2.33 16.92
N GLY A 349 -2.81 -2.33 15.64
CA GLY A 349 -3.68 -2.03 14.50
C GLY A 349 -4.55 -3.21 14.07
N VAL A 350 -5.29 -2.99 13.00
CA VAL A 350 -6.25 -3.96 12.49
C VAL A 350 -5.61 -5.28 12.12
N VAL A 351 -4.44 -5.26 11.45
CA VAL A 351 -3.73 -6.49 11.06
C VAL A 351 -3.23 -7.23 12.30
N ALA A 352 -2.60 -6.53 13.25
CA ALA A 352 -2.10 -7.13 14.48
C ALA A 352 -3.22 -7.77 15.30
N ARG A 353 -4.36 -7.09 15.44
CA ARG A 353 -5.55 -7.66 16.13
C ARG A 353 -6.07 -8.92 15.46
N ARG A 354 -6.09 -8.95 14.11
CA ARG A 354 -6.50 -10.13 13.35
C ARG A 354 -5.56 -11.31 13.54
N ILE A 355 -4.25 -11.06 13.55
CA ILE A 355 -3.23 -12.07 13.79
C ILE A 355 -3.32 -12.58 15.23
N ALA A 356 -3.51 -11.70 16.23
CA ALA A 356 -3.66 -12.08 17.62
C ALA A 356 -4.91 -12.95 17.87
N ALA A 357 -5.98 -12.74 17.10
CA ALA A 357 -7.22 -13.49 17.20
C ALA A 357 -7.18 -14.86 16.49
N LEU A 358 -6.09 -15.22 15.83
CA LEU A 358 -5.96 -16.56 15.22
C LEU A 358 -5.79 -17.61 16.31
N ASP A 359 -6.59 -18.68 16.21
CA ASP A 359 -6.55 -19.78 17.17
C ASP A 359 -5.25 -20.60 17.01
N LYS A 360 -4.54 -20.81 18.11
CA LYS A 360 -3.31 -21.63 18.15
C LYS A 360 -3.59 -23.13 17.92
N GLY A 361 -4.82 -23.57 18.12
CA GLY A 361 -5.25 -24.95 17.89
C GLY A 361 -5.58 -25.27 16.43
N GLN A 362 -5.60 -24.27 15.53
CA GLN A 362 -5.86 -24.52 14.12
C GLN A 362 -4.63 -25.11 13.40
N PRO A 363 -4.84 -25.89 12.33
CA PRO A 363 -3.76 -26.36 11.49
C PRO A 363 -2.85 -25.20 11.02
N ALA A 364 -1.54 -25.41 11.03
CA ALA A 364 -0.57 -24.39 10.66
C ALA A 364 -0.84 -23.82 9.25
N GLU A 365 -1.29 -24.67 8.35
CA GLU A 365 -1.64 -24.32 6.99
C GLU A 365 -2.83 -23.35 6.88
N ASP A 366 -3.88 -23.57 7.68
CA ASP A 366 -5.06 -22.67 7.75
C ASP A 366 -4.64 -21.30 8.31
N THR A 367 -3.81 -21.31 9.35
CA THR A 367 -3.24 -20.12 9.94
C THR A 367 -2.40 -19.34 8.91
N GLU A 368 -1.56 -20.03 8.17
CA GLU A 368 -0.73 -19.40 7.14
C GLU A 368 -1.57 -18.82 5.99
N ARG A 369 -2.62 -19.52 5.53
CA ARG A 369 -3.54 -19.02 4.52
C ARG A 369 -4.22 -17.71 4.97
N ARG A 370 -4.65 -17.62 6.24
CA ARG A 370 -5.24 -16.40 6.81
C ARG A 370 -4.25 -15.25 6.89
N VAL A 371 -3.01 -15.51 7.31
CA VAL A 371 -1.95 -14.51 7.31
C VAL A 371 -1.67 -14.03 5.89
N ARG A 372 -1.53 -14.93 4.93
CA ARG A 372 -1.29 -14.57 3.52
C ARG A 372 -2.41 -13.72 2.93
N LEU A 373 -3.68 -14.00 3.28
CA LEU A 373 -4.81 -13.16 2.87
C LEU A 373 -4.68 -11.74 3.45
N LEU A 374 -4.33 -11.60 4.74
CA LEU A 374 -4.08 -10.29 5.34
C LEU A 374 -2.95 -9.53 4.63
N MET A 375 -1.85 -10.22 4.29
CA MET A 375 -0.73 -9.61 3.58
C MET A 375 -1.11 -9.21 2.14
N ALA A 376 -1.93 -10.00 1.45
CA ALA A 376 -2.44 -9.66 0.12
C ALA A 376 -3.39 -8.46 0.15
N ALA A 377 -4.23 -8.38 1.17
CA ALA A 377 -5.22 -7.32 1.35
C ALA A 377 -4.59 -5.98 1.72
N PHE A 378 -3.70 -5.96 2.74
CA PHE A 378 -3.09 -4.74 3.27
C PHE A 378 -1.75 -4.37 2.64
N ASP A 379 -1.15 -5.26 1.87
CA ASP A 379 -0.02 -5.03 0.97
C ASP A 379 1.17 -4.30 1.61
N PRO A 380 1.94 -4.96 2.50
CA PRO A 380 3.12 -4.34 3.09
C PRO A 380 4.20 -4.08 2.02
N CYS A 381 4.93 -2.97 2.16
CA CYS A 381 6.05 -2.64 1.27
C CYS A 381 7.37 -3.34 1.64
N VAL A 382 7.33 -4.27 2.60
CA VAL A 382 8.48 -5.06 3.08
C VAL A 382 8.10 -6.54 3.17
N PRO A 383 9.07 -7.46 3.11
CA PRO A 383 8.82 -8.88 3.30
C PRO A 383 8.26 -9.18 4.69
N PHE A 384 7.59 -10.31 4.84
CA PHE A 384 7.08 -10.79 6.10
C PHE A 384 7.50 -12.25 6.35
N GLU A 385 7.62 -12.61 7.62
CA GLU A 385 7.93 -13.95 8.10
C GLU A 385 6.90 -14.39 9.13
N VAL A 386 6.35 -15.60 8.98
CA VAL A 386 5.42 -16.19 9.95
C VAL A 386 6.21 -17.06 10.93
N LYS A 387 6.15 -16.73 12.22
CA LYS A 387 6.71 -17.57 13.28
C LYS A 387 5.62 -18.52 13.77
N HIS A 388 5.78 -19.78 13.50
CA HIS A 388 4.98 -20.82 14.16
C HIS A 388 5.49 -20.97 15.60
N THR A 389 4.61 -20.76 16.59
CA THR A 389 4.90 -21.18 17.97
C THR A 389 4.89 -22.70 18.01
N VAL A 390 6.08 -23.31 18.17
CA VAL A 390 6.16 -24.74 18.49
C VAL A 390 5.43 -24.91 19.83
N PRO A 391 4.47 -25.83 19.96
CA PRO A 391 3.86 -26.14 21.26
C PRO A 391 4.97 -26.56 22.24
N ALA A 392 4.93 -26.05 23.47
CA ALA A 392 5.93 -26.31 24.50
C ALA A 392 6.09 -27.80 24.88
N ASP A 393 5.20 -28.65 24.40
CA ASP A 393 5.20 -30.10 24.72
C ASP A 393 6.18 -30.94 23.89
N GLN A 394 6.93 -30.35 22.92
CA GLN A 394 7.94 -31.09 22.13
C GLN A 394 9.40 -30.91 22.61
N GLU A 395 9.65 -30.04 23.60
CA GLU A 395 11.00 -29.86 24.15
C GLU A 395 11.42 -30.89 25.22
N VAL A 396 10.57 -31.84 25.59
CA VAL A 396 10.84 -32.79 26.72
C VAL A 396 11.26 -34.19 26.27
N GLN A 397 11.54 -34.47 25.01
CA GLN A 397 11.92 -35.82 24.56
C GLN A 397 13.35 -36.03 24.05
N HIS A 398 14.27 -35.08 24.25
CA HIS A 398 15.71 -35.33 24.01
C HIS A 398 16.56 -34.72 25.12
N ALA A 399 16.51 -35.32 26.30
CA ALA A 399 17.51 -35.20 27.36
C ALA A 399 17.97 -36.57 27.79
#